data_ff894447f50732e0d30f8575b3bf8783
#
_entry.id   ff894447f50732e0d30f8575b3bf8783
#
_cell.length_a   1.000
_cell.length_b   1.000
_cell.length_c   1.000
_cell.angle_alpha   90.00
_cell.angle_beta   90.00
_cell.angle_gamma   90.00
#
_symmetry.space_group_name_H-M   'P 1'
#
loop_
_entity.id
_entity.type
_entity.pdbx_description
1 polymer ?
#
loop_
_entity_poly.entity_id
_entity_poly.type
_entity_poly.pdbx_seq_one_letter_code
_entity_poly.pdbx_strand_id
1 'polypeptide(L)'
;MKVIVCKDYEELCKKAADLIDNEVRANPETTLGLATGSSPVGMYKELARRCSEEGLDFSKVHSVNLDEYVGLPGTHDQSYRYFMDDNLFNHINIDKANTYVAKGIGDPEQNLREFNEVIDNSDVSIQVLGVGPDGHLAFNEPGDTLWDKAHMETLDQSTIEANARFFASIDDVPRTAFTMGMGQIMRARTLLMIMSNNKEEAAKQLLLGDKLDPHCPCTFMKMHRDAYVFLEKELADKIGYVG
;
A
#
# COMPACT_ATOMS: atom_id res chain seq x y z
N MET A 1 -7.14 15.65 6.49
CA MET A 1 -6.44 15.09 5.33
C MET A 1 -5.73 16.24 4.61
N LYS A 2 -4.46 16.05 4.22
CA LYS A 2 -3.64 17.04 3.49
C LYS A 2 -3.41 16.53 2.07
N VAL A 3 -3.71 17.35 1.07
CA VAL A 3 -3.49 17.01 -0.34
C VAL A 3 -2.27 17.78 -0.85
N ILE A 4 -1.33 17.08 -1.44
CA ILE A 4 -0.08 17.62 -1.97
C ILE A 4 -0.07 17.38 -3.47
N VAL A 5 -0.38 18.42 -4.24
CA VAL A 5 -0.33 18.35 -5.70
C VAL A 5 1.12 18.48 -6.15
N CYS A 6 1.58 17.52 -6.93
CA CYS A 6 2.94 17.42 -7.46
C CYS A 6 2.91 17.59 -8.99
N LYS A 7 3.90 18.26 -9.54
CA LYS A 7 3.94 18.55 -10.99
C LYS A 7 3.96 17.28 -11.85
N ASP A 8 4.62 16.22 -11.34
CA ASP A 8 4.81 14.93 -12.00
C ASP A 8 5.02 13.82 -10.97
N TYR A 9 5.08 12.57 -11.45
CA TYR A 9 5.31 11.39 -10.60
C TYR A 9 6.67 11.42 -9.89
N GLU A 10 7.71 12.01 -10.48
CA GLU A 10 9.04 12.09 -9.86
C GLU A 10 9.00 13.00 -8.62
N GLU A 11 8.40 14.18 -8.72
CA GLU A 11 8.23 15.08 -7.57
C GLU A 11 7.34 14.44 -6.50
N LEU A 12 6.27 13.75 -6.93
CA LEU A 12 5.38 13.04 -6.03
C LEU A 12 6.16 12.01 -5.20
N CYS A 13 6.97 11.17 -5.86
CA CYS A 13 7.78 10.14 -5.20
C CYS A 13 8.78 10.74 -4.21
N LYS A 14 9.45 11.84 -4.56
CA LYS A 14 10.39 12.53 -3.68
C LYS A 14 9.71 13.08 -2.43
N LYS A 15 8.56 13.76 -2.60
CA LYS A 15 7.80 14.31 -1.47
C LYS A 15 7.18 13.23 -0.57
N ALA A 16 6.73 12.13 -1.16
CA ALA A 16 6.27 10.98 -0.39
C ALA A 16 7.43 10.33 0.39
N ALA A 17 8.61 10.22 -0.22
CA ALA A 17 9.82 9.73 0.44
C ALA A 17 10.27 10.65 1.58
N ASP A 18 10.06 11.98 1.50
CA ASP A 18 10.38 12.91 2.59
C ASP A 18 9.62 12.56 3.87
N LEU A 19 8.37 12.11 3.75
CA LEU A 19 7.56 11.74 4.92
C LEU A 19 8.13 10.49 5.61
N ILE A 20 8.53 9.47 4.83
CA ILE A 20 9.17 8.26 5.34
C ILE A 20 10.56 8.57 5.92
N ASP A 21 11.38 9.35 5.22
CA ASP A 21 12.72 9.76 5.65
C ASP A 21 12.67 10.47 7.02
N ASN A 22 11.77 11.45 7.15
CA ASN A 22 11.59 12.17 8.40
C ASN A 22 11.18 11.24 9.56
N GLU A 23 10.28 10.29 9.32
CA GLU A 23 9.87 9.31 10.33
C GLU A 23 11.03 8.41 10.73
N VAL A 24 11.75 7.83 9.77
CA VAL A 24 12.87 6.91 10.04
C VAL A 24 13.99 7.61 10.79
N ARG A 25 14.32 8.87 10.43
CA ARG A 25 15.36 9.65 11.16
C ARG A 25 14.91 10.02 12.57
N ALA A 26 13.63 10.33 12.76
CA ALA A 26 13.09 10.67 14.07
C ALA A 26 12.92 9.44 14.97
N ASN A 27 12.54 8.31 14.40
CA ASN A 27 12.22 7.05 15.07
C ASN A 27 12.88 5.86 14.37
N PRO A 28 14.16 5.57 14.61
CA PRO A 28 14.90 4.51 13.90
C PRO A 28 14.32 3.10 14.05
N GLU A 29 13.54 2.83 15.10
CA GLU A 29 12.88 1.54 15.37
C GLU A 29 11.38 1.56 14.95
N THR A 30 11.02 2.48 14.05
CA THR A 30 9.64 2.62 13.56
C THR A 30 9.17 1.39 12.79
N THR A 31 7.85 1.16 12.79
CA THR A 31 7.21 0.17 11.90
C THR A 31 6.50 0.88 10.75
N LEU A 32 6.86 0.52 9.53
CA LEU A 32 6.25 1.03 8.31
C LEU A 32 5.24 0.04 7.74
N GLY A 33 4.06 0.49 7.42
CA GLY A 33 3.11 -0.23 6.59
C GLY A 33 3.41 0.01 5.12
N LEU A 34 3.64 -1.06 4.36
CA LEU A 34 4.09 -0.96 2.97
C LEU A 34 3.06 -1.55 2.01
N ALA A 35 3.04 -1.02 0.79
CA ALA A 35 2.17 -1.43 -0.29
C ALA A 35 2.98 -1.95 -1.48
N THR A 36 2.38 -2.82 -2.28
CA THR A 36 2.90 -3.25 -3.57
C THR A 36 2.24 -2.48 -4.73
N GLY A 37 2.50 -2.91 -5.94
CA GLY A 37 1.98 -2.26 -7.15
C GLY A 37 2.85 -1.12 -7.67
N SER A 38 2.44 -0.52 -8.78
CA SER A 38 3.25 0.47 -9.49
C SER A 38 3.36 1.82 -8.78
N SER A 39 2.36 2.17 -7.95
CA SER A 39 2.28 3.50 -7.31
C SER A 39 3.47 3.82 -6.41
N PRO A 40 3.95 2.96 -5.49
CA PRO A 40 5.04 3.28 -4.58
C PRO A 40 6.45 3.06 -5.15
N VAL A 41 6.61 2.44 -6.33
CA VAL A 41 7.92 2.04 -6.87
C VAL A 41 8.92 3.19 -6.96
N GLY A 42 8.49 4.35 -7.45
CA GLY A 42 9.36 5.53 -7.54
C GLY A 42 9.78 6.06 -6.17
N MET A 43 8.88 6.02 -5.19
CA MET A 43 9.20 6.37 -3.81
C MET A 43 10.21 5.38 -3.21
N TYR A 44 10.06 4.06 -3.44
CA TYR A 44 11.00 3.05 -2.98
C TYR A 44 12.39 3.24 -3.58
N LYS A 45 12.48 3.56 -4.86
CA LYS A 45 13.76 3.91 -5.53
C LYS A 45 14.41 5.13 -4.89
N GLU A 46 13.64 6.16 -4.56
CA GLU A 46 14.16 7.35 -3.89
C GLU A 46 14.63 7.03 -2.46
N LEU A 47 13.92 6.20 -1.70
CA LEU A 47 14.36 5.75 -0.37
C LEU A 47 15.64 4.93 -0.45
N ALA A 48 15.78 4.04 -1.45
CA ALA A 48 17.01 3.29 -1.68
C ALA A 48 18.19 4.20 -2.01
N ARG A 49 17.99 5.22 -2.84
CA ARG A 49 19.00 6.25 -3.13
C ARG A 49 19.42 6.99 -1.86
N ARG A 50 18.46 7.42 -1.04
CA ARG A 50 18.76 8.11 0.24
C ARG A 50 19.49 7.20 1.23
N CYS A 51 19.17 5.92 1.26
CA CYS A 51 19.89 4.95 2.07
C CYS A 51 21.37 4.86 1.65
N SER A 52 21.63 4.74 0.33
CA SER A 52 23.00 4.58 -0.19
C SER A 52 23.81 5.87 -0.23
N GLU A 53 23.18 7.03 -0.47
CA GLU A 53 23.87 8.30 -0.74
C GLU A 53 23.76 9.32 0.39
N GLU A 54 22.69 9.28 1.21
CA GLU A 54 22.40 10.28 2.23
C GLU A 54 22.37 9.71 3.66
N GLY A 55 22.74 8.43 3.80
CA GLY A 55 22.82 7.78 5.11
C GLY A 55 21.48 7.60 5.83
N LEU A 56 20.37 7.44 5.08
CA LEU A 56 19.09 7.05 5.66
C LEU A 56 19.19 5.60 6.13
N ASP A 57 19.03 5.36 7.43
CA ASP A 57 19.33 4.07 8.06
C ASP A 57 18.05 3.30 8.38
N PHE A 58 17.84 2.17 7.68
CA PHE A 58 16.72 1.25 7.89
C PHE A 58 17.08 0.04 8.75
N SER A 59 18.30 -0.07 9.29
CA SER A 59 18.78 -1.28 9.94
C SER A 59 17.94 -1.75 11.14
N LYS A 60 17.20 -0.84 11.77
CA LYS A 60 16.31 -1.13 12.90
C LYS A 60 14.84 -0.97 12.57
N VAL A 61 14.50 -0.58 11.34
CA VAL A 61 13.12 -0.38 10.89
C VAL A 61 12.42 -1.73 10.78
N HIS A 62 11.17 -1.79 11.17
CA HIS A 62 10.27 -2.90 10.92
C HIS A 62 9.30 -2.57 9.80
N SER A 63 8.78 -3.59 9.11
CA SER A 63 7.73 -3.37 8.12
C SER A 63 6.68 -4.47 8.11
N VAL A 64 5.45 -4.09 7.77
CA VAL A 64 4.34 -5.00 7.51
C VAL A 64 3.67 -4.60 6.20
N ASN A 65 3.42 -5.57 5.31
CA ASN A 65 2.72 -5.32 4.06
C ASN A 65 1.22 -5.51 4.20
N LEU A 66 0.46 -4.87 3.30
CA LEU A 66 -1.01 -4.87 3.29
C LEU A 66 -1.62 -6.23 2.92
N ASP A 67 -0.95 -7.00 2.05
CA ASP A 67 -1.56 -8.13 1.37
C ASP A 67 -0.53 -9.12 0.82
N GLU A 68 -0.99 -10.29 0.41
CA GLU A 68 -0.24 -11.29 -0.36
C GLU A 68 -1.22 -12.28 -1.00
N TYR A 69 -0.88 -12.78 -2.17
CA TYR A 69 -1.62 -13.85 -2.82
C TYR A 69 -1.58 -15.17 -2.06
N VAL A 70 -2.73 -15.83 -1.96
CA VAL A 70 -2.81 -17.21 -1.47
C VAL A 70 -2.40 -18.17 -2.59
N GLY A 71 -1.48 -19.08 -2.27
CA GLY A 71 -1.01 -20.12 -3.20
C GLY A 71 0.36 -19.82 -3.84
N LEU A 72 0.91 -18.61 -3.68
CA LEU A 72 2.24 -18.30 -4.20
C LEU A 72 3.30 -18.39 -3.09
N PRO A 73 4.42 -19.10 -3.34
CA PRO A 73 5.58 -19.00 -2.45
C PRO A 73 6.23 -17.61 -2.57
N GLY A 74 6.82 -17.10 -1.50
CA GLY A 74 7.48 -15.80 -1.50
C GLY A 74 8.67 -15.66 -2.47
N THR A 75 9.11 -16.76 -3.07
CA THR A 75 10.14 -16.80 -4.13
C THR A 75 9.55 -16.71 -5.54
N HIS A 76 8.23 -16.77 -5.69
CA HIS A 76 7.56 -16.60 -6.98
C HIS A 76 7.64 -15.14 -7.41
N ASP A 77 7.98 -14.88 -8.67
CA ASP A 77 8.20 -13.53 -9.20
C ASP A 77 6.96 -12.61 -9.17
N GLN A 78 5.78 -13.19 -8.96
CA GLN A 78 4.52 -12.45 -8.80
C GLN A 78 4.02 -12.41 -7.35
N SER A 79 4.74 -12.98 -6.38
CA SER A 79 4.40 -12.78 -4.96
C SER A 79 4.74 -11.36 -4.52
N TYR A 80 4.01 -10.85 -3.54
CA TYR A 80 4.27 -9.52 -2.99
C TYR A 80 5.54 -9.49 -2.13
N ARG A 81 5.91 -10.64 -1.53
CA ARG A 81 7.22 -10.79 -0.90
C ARG A 81 8.34 -10.57 -1.91
N TYR A 82 8.28 -11.22 -3.07
CA TYR A 82 9.26 -11.04 -4.13
C TYR A 82 9.28 -9.60 -4.62
N PHE A 83 8.11 -9.01 -4.85
CA PHE A 83 7.98 -7.60 -5.24
C PHE A 83 8.72 -6.67 -4.25
N MET A 84 8.52 -6.87 -2.95
CA MET A 84 9.16 -6.03 -1.93
C MET A 84 10.66 -6.25 -1.88
N ASP A 85 11.13 -7.49 -2.02
CA ASP A 85 12.55 -7.78 -2.11
C ASP A 85 13.19 -7.10 -3.32
N ASP A 86 12.55 -7.16 -4.49
CA ASP A 86 13.06 -6.62 -5.74
C ASP A 86 13.02 -5.09 -5.81
N ASN A 87 12.00 -4.46 -5.23
CA ASN A 87 11.80 -3.01 -5.36
C ASN A 87 12.31 -2.18 -4.17
N LEU A 88 12.51 -2.80 -2.98
CA LEU A 88 12.95 -2.08 -1.79
C LEU A 88 13.96 -2.85 -0.94
N PHE A 89 13.62 -4.04 -0.42
CA PHE A 89 14.39 -4.66 0.67
C PHE A 89 15.81 -5.04 0.27
N ASN A 90 16.08 -5.39 -0.99
CA ASN A 90 17.42 -5.66 -1.49
C ASN A 90 18.25 -4.38 -1.73
N HIS A 91 17.65 -3.21 -1.69
CA HIS A 91 18.27 -1.93 -2.04
C HIS A 91 18.49 -1.00 -0.84
N ILE A 92 18.03 -1.41 0.35
CA ILE A 92 18.23 -0.69 1.61
C ILE A 92 18.85 -1.62 2.65
N ASN A 93 19.34 -1.07 3.76
CA ASN A 93 20.00 -1.85 4.80
C ASN A 93 19.05 -2.43 5.87
N ILE A 94 17.77 -2.63 5.52
CA ILE A 94 16.81 -3.25 6.44
C ILE A 94 17.19 -4.71 6.72
N ASP A 95 17.08 -5.12 7.99
CA ASP A 95 17.14 -6.55 8.30
C ASP A 95 15.83 -7.22 7.82
N LYS A 96 15.96 -8.20 6.91
CA LYS A 96 14.80 -8.91 6.39
C LYS A 96 14.02 -9.69 7.45
N ALA A 97 14.64 -10.02 8.57
CA ALA A 97 13.95 -10.60 9.72
C ALA A 97 12.94 -9.63 10.35
N ASN A 98 13.10 -8.32 10.14
CA ASN A 98 12.19 -7.28 10.60
C ASN A 98 11.10 -6.96 9.57
N THR A 99 11.02 -7.69 8.46
CA THR A 99 10.03 -7.45 7.41
C THR A 99 8.98 -8.55 7.39
N TYR A 100 7.71 -8.18 7.38
CA TYR A 100 6.62 -9.14 7.32
C TYR A 100 5.75 -8.91 6.07
N VAL A 101 5.62 -9.97 5.28
CA VAL A 101 4.61 -10.13 4.23
C VAL A 101 3.89 -11.43 4.54
N ALA A 102 2.57 -11.47 4.43
CA ALA A 102 1.79 -12.68 4.73
C ALA A 102 2.32 -13.89 3.94
N LYS A 103 2.25 -15.09 4.51
CA LYS A 103 2.72 -16.31 3.85
C LYS A 103 1.65 -16.81 2.88
N GLY A 104 1.96 -16.83 1.59
CA GLY A 104 1.03 -17.30 0.57
C GLY A 104 0.83 -18.82 0.55
N ILE A 105 1.80 -19.60 1.08
CA ILE A 105 1.75 -21.07 1.10
C ILE A 105 1.60 -21.61 2.52
N GLY A 106 1.11 -22.85 2.64
CA GLY A 106 0.82 -23.50 3.92
C GLY A 106 -0.66 -23.55 4.23
N ASP A 107 -1.01 -23.64 5.51
CA ASP A 107 -2.41 -23.60 5.98
C ASP A 107 -2.93 -22.15 5.92
N PRO A 108 -3.91 -21.83 5.07
CA PRO A 108 -4.40 -20.47 4.92
C PRO A 108 -5.01 -19.89 6.21
N GLU A 109 -5.70 -20.70 6.99
CA GLU A 109 -6.30 -20.24 8.25
C GLU A 109 -5.23 -19.90 9.29
N GLN A 110 -4.18 -20.72 9.37
CA GLN A 110 -3.05 -20.44 10.26
C GLN A 110 -2.30 -19.17 9.80
N ASN A 111 -2.04 -19.03 8.50
CA ASN A 111 -1.37 -17.85 7.93
C ASN A 111 -2.18 -16.57 8.19
N LEU A 112 -3.50 -16.63 8.05
CA LEU A 112 -4.39 -15.50 8.35
C LEU A 112 -4.38 -15.13 9.83
N ARG A 113 -4.38 -16.13 10.74
CA ARG A 113 -4.25 -15.87 12.19
C ARG A 113 -2.92 -15.19 12.50
N GLU A 114 -1.81 -15.71 11.98
CA GLU A 114 -0.47 -15.13 12.15
C GLU A 114 -0.43 -13.68 11.60
N PHE A 115 -1.00 -13.45 10.41
CA PHE A 115 -1.06 -12.13 9.81
C PHE A 115 -1.81 -11.13 10.70
N ASN A 116 -3.00 -11.49 11.18
CA ASN A 116 -3.76 -10.65 12.12
C ASN A 116 -2.98 -10.37 13.41
N GLU A 117 -2.30 -11.39 13.97
CA GLU A 117 -1.49 -11.24 15.18
C GLU A 117 -0.32 -10.27 14.97
N VAL A 118 0.38 -10.38 13.84
CA VAL A 118 1.47 -9.45 13.50
C VAL A 118 0.95 -8.02 13.36
N ILE A 119 -0.15 -7.81 12.63
CA ILE A 119 -0.72 -6.47 12.46
C ILE A 119 -1.19 -5.89 13.81
N ASP A 120 -1.93 -6.68 14.59
CA ASP A 120 -2.51 -6.22 15.86
C ASP A 120 -1.42 -5.87 16.90
N ASN A 121 -0.21 -6.45 16.79
CA ASN A 121 0.96 -6.14 17.61
C ASN A 121 1.90 -5.09 17.01
N SER A 122 1.62 -4.61 15.80
CA SER A 122 2.44 -3.61 15.12
C SER A 122 1.90 -2.20 15.40
N ASP A 123 2.78 -1.30 15.89
CA ASP A 123 2.48 0.13 15.98
C ASP A 123 2.93 0.83 14.69
N VAL A 124 2.10 0.70 13.65
CA VAL A 124 2.42 1.26 12.32
C VAL A 124 2.41 2.79 12.37
N SER A 125 3.56 3.39 12.12
CA SER A 125 3.72 4.85 12.10
C SER A 125 3.14 5.47 10.83
N ILE A 126 3.57 4.95 9.67
CA ILE A 126 3.08 5.40 8.36
C ILE A 126 2.63 4.19 7.57
N GLN A 127 1.38 4.18 7.14
CA GLN A 127 0.86 3.21 6.19
C GLN A 127 0.88 3.80 4.78
N VAL A 128 1.71 3.24 3.92
CA VAL A 128 1.73 3.55 2.49
C VAL A 128 0.54 2.87 1.82
N LEU A 129 -0.18 3.61 0.98
CA LEU A 129 -1.36 3.16 0.25
C LEU A 129 -1.25 3.50 -1.23
N GLY A 130 -1.48 2.51 -2.07
CA GLY A 130 -1.98 2.72 -3.41
C GLY A 130 -3.51 2.78 -3.38
N VAL A 131 -4.14 3.07 -4.51
CA VAL A 131 -5.59 3.05 -4.66
C VAL A 131 -5.97 2.47 -6.02
N GLY A 132 -7.02 1.67 -6.06
CA GLY A 132 -7.63 1.19 -7.30
C GLY A 132 -8.38 2.28 -8.07
N PRO A 133 -8.70 2.07 -9.36
CA PRO A 133 -9.52 3.03 -10.13
C PRO A 133 -10.91 3.25 -9.53
N ASP A 134 -11.46 2.25 -8.87
CA ASP A 134 -12.74 2.18 -8.17
C ASP A 134 -12.67 2.62 -6.69
N GLY A 135 -11.46 2.91 -6.21
CA GLY A 135 -11.22 3.37 -4.85
C GLY A 135 -10.88 2.29 -3.84
N HIS A 136 -10.68 1.03 -4.26
CA HIS A 136 -10.24 -0.03 -3.33
C HIS A 136 -8.87 0.27 -2.71
N LEU A 137 -8.66 -0.17 -1.48
CA LEU A 137 -7.39 -0.11 -0.76
C LEU A 137 -6.93 -1.54 -0.41
N ALA A 138 -5.73 -1.91 -0.79
CA ALA A 138 -5.29 -3.31 -0.78
C ALA A 138 -6.27 -4.17 -1.61
N PHE A 139 -6.80 -5.27 -1.07
CA PHE A 139 -7.91 -6.01 -1.69
C PHE A 139 -9.25 -5.78 -0.94
N ASN A 140 -9.43 -4.62 -0.29
CA ASN A 140 -10.76 -4.22 0.21
C ASN A 140 -11.55 -3.66 -0.96
N GLU A 141 -12.25 -4.55 -1.67
CA GLU A 141 -13.02 -4.24 -2.86
C GLU A 141 -14.30 -3.43 -2.52
N PRO A 142 -14.85 -2.65 -3.47
CA PRO A 142 -16.13 -1.97 -3.32
C PRO A 142 -17.27 -2.93 -2.94
N GLY A 143 -18.05 -2.59 -1.91
CA GLY A 143 -19.14 -3.45 -1.42
C GLY A 143 -20.01 -2.77 -0.38
N ASP A 144 -21.04 -3.47 0.10
CA ASP A 144 -21.96 -2.93 1.11
C ASP A 144 -21.31 -2.84 2.51
N THR A 145 -20.24 -3.59 2.73
CA THR A 145 -19.52 -3.66 4.02
C THR A 145 -18.02 -3.73 3.79
N LEU A 146 -17.26 -3.30 4.80
CA LEU A 146 -15.81 -3.40 4.81
C LEU A 146 -15.37 -4.14 6.09
N TRP A 147 -14.30 -4.92 5.97
CA TRP A 147 -13.75 -5.68 7.07
C TRP A 147 -12.92 -4.80 8.03
N ASP A 148 -13.06 -5.04 9.31
CA ASP A 148 -12.20 -4.42 10.33
C ASP A 148 -10.79 -5.04 10.34
N LYS A 149 -10.73 -6.37 10.30
CA LYS A 149 -9.49 -7.16 10.40
C LYS A 149 -9.09 -7.79 9.07
N ALA A 150 -7.84 -8.23 9.02
CA ALA A 150 -7.33 -8.97 7.88
C ALA A 150 -8.17 -10.24 7.65
N HIS A 151 -8.44 -10.49 6.39
CA HIS A 151 -9.28 -11.56 5.91
C HIS A 151 -8.74 -12.15 4.62
N MET A 152 -9.35 -13.22 4.18
CA MET A 152 -9.10 -13.81 2.87
C MET A 152 -10.15 -13.28 1.91
N GLU A 153 -9.70 -12.56 0.87
CA GLU A 153 -10.59 -12.00 -0.15
C GLU A 153 -10.57 -12.88 -1.40
N THR A 154 -11.74 -13.08 -1.99
CA THR A 154 -11.86 -13.68 -3.33
C THR A 154 -11.76 -12.57 -4.35
N LEU A 155 -10.75 -12.63 -5.21
CA LEU A 155 -10.48 -11.57 -6.17
C LEU A 155 -11.58 -11.48 -7.22
N ASP A 156 -12.01 -10.28 -7.53
CA ASP A 156 -12.96 -10.01 -8.60
C ASP A 156 -12.37 -10.39 -9.97
N GLN A 157 -13.25 -10.76 -10.90
CA GLN A 157 -12.84 -11.13 -12.26
C GLN A 157 -12.05 -10.01 -12.94
N SER A 158 -12.41 -8.76 -12.72
CA SER A 158 -11.69 -7.58 -13.24
C SER A 158 -10.28 -7.47 -12.69
N THR A 159 -10.07 -7.78 -11.41
CA THR A 159 -8.76 -7.81 -10.76
C THR A 159 -7.89 -8.95 -11.31
N ILE A 160 -8.49 -10.14 -11.51
CA ILE A 160 -7.81 -11.29 -12.12
C ILE A 160 -7.36 -10.94 -13.55
N GLU A 161 -8.24 -10.38 -14.36
CA GLU A 161 -7.94 -9.96 -15.74
C GLU A 161 -6.86 -8.87 -15.80
N ALA A 162 -6.94 -7.89 -14.92
CA ALA A 162 -5.92 -6.83 -14.83
C ALA A 162 -4.54 -7.37 -14.45
N ASN A 163 -4.48 -8.42 -13.62
CA ASN A 163 -3.24 -9.05 -13.19
C ASN A 163 -2.73 -10.15 -14.14
N ALA A 164 -3.58 -10.67 -15.05
CA ALA A 164 -3.21 -11.74 -16.00
C ALA A 164 -1.96 -11.40 -16.83
N ARG A 165 -1.72 -10.12 -17.11
CA ARG A 165 -0.52 -9.63 -17.83
C ARG A 165 0.81 -9.96 -17.15
N PHE A 166 0.80 -10.30 -15.86
CA PHE A 166 1.97 -10.63 -15.07
C PHE A 166 2.22 -12.14 -14.95
N PHE A 167 1.29 -12.97 -15.43
CA PHE A 167 1.34 -14.42 -15.35
C PHE A 167 1.44 -15.03 -16.75
N ALA A 168 1.86 -16.29 -16.83
CA ALA A 168 1.95 -17.01 -18.10
C ALA A 168 0.56 -17.25 -18.74
N SER A 169 -0.47 -17.42 -17.91
CA SER A 169 -1.87 -17.49 -18.32
C SER A 169 -2.78 -16.90 -17.24
N ILE A 170 -4.03 -16.58 -17.62
CA ILE A 170 -5.03 -16.10 -16.65
C ILE A 170 -5.38 -17.17 -15.61
N ASP A 171 -5.21 -18.45 -15.94
CA ASP A 171 -5.48 -19.57 -15.03
C ASP A 171 -4.42 -19.68 -13.92
N ASP A 172 -3.23 -19.09 -14.13
CA ASP A 172 -2.15 -19.05 -13.15
C ASP A 172 -2.31 -17.89 -12.14
N VAL A 173 -3.23 -16.96 -12.40
CA VAL A 173 -3.51 -15.86 -11.46
C VAL A 173 -4.22 -16.42 -10.23
N PRO A 174 -3.69 -16.20 -9.01
CA PRO A 174 -4.38 -16.61 -7.79
C PRO A 174 -5.79 -16.05 -7.71
N ARG A 175 -6.71 -16.82 -7.14
CA ARG A 175 -8.12 -16.45 -7.02
C ARG A 175 -8.44 -15.83 -5.67
N THR A 176 -7.51 -15.94 -4.71
CA THR A 176 -7.67 -15.43 -3.35
C THR A 176 -6.40 -14.73 -2.89
N ALA A 177 -6.57 -13.76 -2.01
CA ALA A 177 -5.46 -13.06 -1.36
C ALA A 177 -5.76 -12.86 0.12
N PHE A 178 -4.72 -12.78 0.94
CA PHE A 178 -4.81 -12.19 2.27
C PHE A 178 -4.75 -10.69 2.13
N THR A 179 -5.63 -9.97 2.82
CA THR A 179 -5.63 -8.51 2.80
C THR A 179 -5.88 -7.95 4.18
N MET A 180 -5.16 -6.89 4.54
CA MET A 180 -5.39 -6.13 5.76
C MET A 180 -6.75 -5.45 5.69
N GLY A 181 -7.57 -5.58 6.75
CA GLY A 181 -8.88 -4.95 6.80
C GLY A 181 -8.81 -3.44 6.96
N MET A 182 -9.86 -2.75 6.55
CA MET A 182 -9.94 -1.29 6.61
C MET A 182 -9.74 -0.74 8.02
N GLY A 183 -10.28 -1.40 9.05
CA GLY A 183 -10.08 -0.97 10.43
C GLY A 183 -8.62 -1.04 10.86
N GLN A 184 -7.87 -2.07 10.44
CA GLN A 184 -6.44 -2.18 10.73
C GLN A 184 -5.63 -1.12 9.97
N ILE A 185 -5.93 -0.89 8.68
CA ILE A 185 -5.31 0.20 7.89
C ILE A 185 -5.48 1.55 8.59
N MET A 186 -6.69 1.83 9.07
CA MET A 186 -7.03 3.09 9.73
C MET A 186 -6.41 3.27 11.13
N ARG A 187 -5.79 2.25 11.72
CA ARG A 187 -5.06 2.37 13.01
C ARG A 187 -3.66 2.97 12.88
N ALA A 188 -3.06 2.98 11.70
CA ALA A 188 -1.77 3.62 11.50
C ALA A 188 -1.77 5.07 12.01
N ARG A 189 -0.63 5.55 12.49
CA ARG A 189 -0.54 6.94 13.00
C ARG A 189 -0.73 7.95 11.88
N THR A 190 -0.21 7.66 10.69
CA THR A 190 -0.31 8.47 9.48
C THR A 190 -0.65 7.59 8.28
N LEU A 191 -1.55 8.05 7.41
CA LEU A 191 -1.79 7.43 6.11
C LEU A 191 -1.10 8.23 5.01
N LEU A 192 -0.35 7.54 4.14
CA LEU A 192 0.33 8.10 2.99
C LEU A 192 -0.22 7.44 1.73
N MET A 193 -1.08 8.13 1.00
CA MET A 193 -1.61 7.65 -0.28
C MET A 193 -0.88 8.26 -1.46
N ILE A 194 -0.50 7.41 -2.39
CA ILE A 194 0.05 7.79 -3.71
C ILE A 194 -1.03 7.61 -4.75
N MET A 195 -1.41 8.72 -5.40
CA MET A 195 -2.48 8.76 -6.36
C MET A 195 -1.97 9.35 -7.68
N SER A 196 -1.67 8.47 -8.62
CA SER A 196 -1.21 8.80 -9.97
C SER A 196 -2.34 8.65 -11.00
N ASN A 197 -2.07 8.89 -12.28
CA ASN A 197 -3.03 8.82 -13.38
C ASN A 197 -3.90 7.54 -13.40
N ASN A 198 -5.07 7.62 -14.08
CA ASN A 198 -6.09 6.57 -14.20
C ASN A 198 -6.85 6.26 -12.88
N LYS A 199 -6.99 7.27 -12.00
CA LYS A 199 -7.70 7.17 -10.72
C LYS A 199 -8.76 8.28 -10.59
N GLU A 200 -9.30 8.77 -11.72
CA GLU A 200 -10.16 9.94 -11.76
C GLU A 200 -11.40 9.77 -10.89
N GLU A 201 -12.04 8.59 -10.93
CA GLU A 201 -13.26 8.35 -10.15
C GLU A 201 -12.96 8.29 -8.65
N ALA A 202 -11.96 7.51 -8.26
CA ALA A 202 -11.52 7.42 -6.86
C ALA A 202 -11.09 8.81 -6.32
N ALA A 203 -10.33 9.57 -7.14
CA ALA A 203 -9.87 10.91 -6.78
C ALA A 203 -11.05 11.89 -6.60
N LYS A 204 -12.04 11.88 -7.49
CA LYS A 204 -13.25 12.71 -7.35
C LYS A 204 -14.01 12.39 -6.07
N GLN A 205 -14.28 11.12 -5.81
CA GLN A 205 -15.00 10.71 -4.61
C GLN A 205 -14.25 11.05 -3.34
N LEU A 206 -12.92 10.82 -3.31
CA LEU A 206 -12.10 11.14 -2.16
C LEU A 206 -11.95 12.65 -1.94
N LEU A 207 -11.63 13.43 -2.98
CA LEU A 207 -11.19 14.81 -2.84
C LEU A 207 -12.30 15.85 -3.00
N LEU A 208 -13.32 15.55 -3.80
CA LEU A 208 -14.41 16.46 -4.12
C LEU A 208 -15.76 16.02 -3.53
N GLY A 209 -15.90 14.72 -3.28
CA GLY A 209 -17.12 14.17 -2.67
C GLY A 209 -17.20 14.49 -1.18
N ASP A 210 -18.42 14.47 -0.64
CA ASP A 210 -18.75 14.73 0.77
C ASP A 210 -19.19 13.48 1.55
N LYS A 211 -19.16 12.30 0.88
CA LYS A 211 -19.62 11.04 1.46
C LYS A 211 -18.47 10.13 1.88
N LEU A 212 -18.77 9.25 2.82
CA LEU A 212 -18.01 8.04 3.12
C LEU A 212 -18.77 6.90 2.47
N ASP A 213 -18.16 6.26 1.49
CA ASP A 213 -18.85 5.28 0.67
C ASP A 213 -18.06 3.95 0.68
N PRO A 214 -18.63 2.85 1.19
CA PRO A 214 -17.97 1.55 1.15
C PRO A 214 -17.82 1.01 -0.28
N HIS A 215 -18.58 1.54 -1.26
CA HIS A 215 -18.36 1.28 -2.67
C HIS A 215 -17.20 2.11 -3.29
N CYS A 216 -16.55 2.94 -2.47
CA CYS A 216 -15.29 3.61 -2.78
C CYS A 216 -14.45 3.70 -1.49
N PRO A 217 -13.82 2.59 -1.08
CA PRO A 217 -13.18 2.45 0.24
C PRO A 217 -12.20 3.54 0.60
N CYS A 218 -11.47 4.11 -0.36
CA CYS A 218 -10.53 5.21 -0.11
C CYS A 218 -11.19 6.45 0.52
N THR A 219 -12.52 6.63 0.38
CA THR A 219 -13.24 7.75 0.99
C THR A 219 -13.16 7.76 2.51
N PHE A 220 -12.92 6.59 3.14
CA PHE A 220 -12.75 6.48 4.60
C PHE A 220 -11.48 7.18 5.11
N MET A 221 -10.50 7.46 4.27
CA MET A 221 -9.35 8.28 4.65
C MET A 221 -9.74 9.68 5.15
N LYS A 222 -10.91 10.20 4.75
CA LYS A 222 -11.45 11.48 5.27
C LYS A 222 -11.62 11.49 6.78
N MET A 223 -11.84 10.32 7.39
CA MET A 223 -12.00 10.19 8.84
C MET A 223 -10.66 10.10 9.57
N HIS A 224 -9.57 9.85 8.86
CA HIS A 224 -8.28 9.68 9.51
C HIS A 224 -7.71 11.01 9.98
N ARG A 225 -7.20 11.04 11.23
CA ARG A 225 -6.68 12.25 11.87
C ARG A 225 -5.47 12.86 11.18
N ASP A 226 -4.63 12.01 10.55
CA ASP A 226 -3.41 12.44 9.86
C ASP A 226 -3.21 11.62 8.57
N ALA A 227 -3.76 12.14 7.48
CA ALA A 227 -3.70 11.50 6.16
C ALA A 227 -3.14 12.48 5.13
N TYR A 228 -2.26 11.97 4.29
CA TYR A 228 -1.64 12.66 3.17
C TYR A 228 -2.04 11.97 1.86
N VAL A 229 -2.44 12.76 0.87
CA VAL A 229 -2.67 12.32 -0.50
C VAL A 229 -1.69 13.05 -1.40
N PHE A 230 -0.74 12.32 -1.94
CA PHE A 230 0.17 12.82 -2.96
C PHE A 230 -0.47 12.59 -4.33
N LEU A 231 -0.77 13.68 -5.01
CA LEU A 231 -1.57 13.72 -6.23
C LEU A 231 -0.77 14.32 -7.38
N GLU A 232 -0.74 13.65 -8.52
CA GLU A 232 -0.16 14.24 -9.72
C GLU A 232 -1.04 15.40 -10.24
N LYS A 233 -0.38 16.48 -10.69
CA LYS A 233 -1.06 17.66 -11.22
C LYS A 233 -1.99 17.32 -12.40
N GLU A 234 -1.57 16.43 -13.29
CA GLU A 234 -2.40 16.01 -14.41
C GLU A 234 -3.74 15.41 -13.92
N LEU A 235 -3.70 14.56 -12.88
CA LEU A 235 -4.92 14.00 -12.29
C LEU A 235 -5.73 15.08 -11.56
N ALA A 236 -5.08 15.98 -10.83
CA ALA A 236 -5.75 17.12 -10.18
C ALA A 236 -6.50 17.99 -11.20
N ASP A 237 -5.85 18.32 -12.32
CA ASP A 237 -6.45 19.11 -13.40
C ASP A 237 -7.64 18.37 -14.06
N LYS A 238 -7.50 17.06 -14.33
CA LYS A 238 -8.57 16.23 -14.91
C LYS A 238 -9.84 16.19 -14.07
N ILE A 239 -9.70 16.19 -12.75
CA ILE A 239 -10.85 16.16 -11.84
C ILE A 239 -11.34 17.56 -11.43
N GLY A 240 -10.61 18.62 -11.81
CA GLY A 240 -10.93 20.00 -11.41
C GLY A 240 -10.62 20.30 -9.94
N TYR A 241 -9.65 19.61 -9.35
CA TYR A 241 -9.22 19.88 -7.97
C TYR A 241 -8.40 21.17 -7.92
N VAL A 242 -8.89 22.13 -7.14
CA VAL A 242 -8.20 23.40 -6.83
C VAL A 242 -7.83 23.35 -5.36
N GLY A 243 -6.56 23.06 -5.06
CA GLY A 243 -6.01 22.97 -3.71
C GLY A 243 -5.73 24.32 -3.07
#